data_603da8d75bf410f74dc8cbb15b069d76
#
_entry.id   603da8d75bf410f74dc8cbb15b069d76
#
_cell.length_a   1.000
_cell.length_b   1.000
_cell.length_c   1.000
_cell.angle_alpha   90.00
_cell.angle_beta   90.00
_cell.angle_gamma   90.00
#
_symmetry.space_group_name_H-M   'P 1'
#
loop_
_entity.id
_entity.type
_entity.pdbx_description
1 polymer ?
#
loop_
_entity_poly.entity_id
_entity_poly.type
_entity_poly.pdbx_seq_one_letter_code
_entity_poly.pdbx_strand_id
1 'polypeptide(L)'
;MRPRLGLSITLIALALGAVPESGVSNPSQVDLDRTVTELNQLHQWLGDAAVRLEVLQTKLRAADESIASLVTATKRTSTNLANTKDAIEILERQQTRIEGRRELQAEKIAVHLRQAHQLSGQDFLKLLLLQENPDTFDRLIRYHGYFSRARKEALQEYRSTLTSMENTTTKLATRGAEYERQEEDLRKRLKRLQEERLARQEIISNLAQEIKDKGSARDKLALDRVRIETLLAKLARQDSSLDGSLFANAKGQLDWPVRGKLMYRFGEPRAGGRLSWEGIYFTAPNGAAVTAVGRGQVVFSDWLRGFGLLTIIDHGNNQMSLYGFCDSLLSQSGDWVESGEIVASAGQSGGQDLTGLYFEIRIDGQPTNPLAWLATR
;
A
#
# COMPACT_ATOMS: atom_id res chain seq x y z
N MET A 1 -62.73 -3.26 -96.11
CA MET A 1 -62.50 -2.07 -96.95
C MET A 1 -61.31 -1.33 -96.48
N ARG A 2 -60.26 -1.34 -97.29
CA ARG A 2 -59.24 -0.26 -97.55
C ARG A 2 -58.45 0.35 -96.40
N PRO A 3 -57.29 0.89 -96.84
CA PRO A 3 -56.01 0.30 -97.30
C PRO A 3 -54.77 0.84 -96.56
N ARG A 4 -53.70 0.15 -96.65
CA ARG A 4 -52.37 0.59 -97.08
C ARG A 4 -51.92 2.02 -96.95
N LEU A 5 -50.77 2.21 -96.35
CA LEU A 5 -49.61 2.95 -96.85
C LEU A 5 -48.51 2.88 -95.76
N GLY A 6 -47.56 2.39 -95.98
CA GLY A 6 -46.17 2.26 -96.33
C GLY A 6 -45.46 3.64 -96.44
N LEU A 7 -44.42 3.79 -95.52
CA LEU A 7 -43.35 4.70 -95.83
C LEU A 7 -42.06 4.21 -95.13
N SER A 8 -41.13 3.79 -95.96
CA SER A 8 -39.78 3.57 -95.61
C SER A 8 -39.06 4.90 -95.37
N ILE A 9 -38.33 5.09 -94.32
CA ILE A 9 -37.31 6.13 -94.19
C ILE A 9 -36.02 5.49 -93.55
N THR A 10 -35.09 5.57 -94.35
CA THR A 10 -33.64 5.42 -94.38
C THR A 10 -32.88 5.61 -93.10
N LEU A 11 -31.89 4.69 -92.87
CA LEU A 11 -30.73 4.75 -92.01
C LEU A 11 -30.02 6.11 -91.99
N ILE A 12 -29.72 6.56 -90.76
CA ILE A 12 -28.54 7.38 -90.52
C ILE A 12 -27.84 6.75 -89.27
N ALA A 13 -26.71 6.14 -89.55
CA ALA A 13 -25.77 5.67 -88.55
C ALA A 13 -25.04 6.86 -87.94
N LEU A 14 -25.25 7.10 -86.66
CA LEU A 14 -24.40 8.01 -85.90
C LEU A 14 -23.62 7.18 -84.87
N ALA A 15 -22.34 7.06 -85.13
CA ALA A 15 -21.35 6.44 -84.22
C ALA A 15 -21.20 7.32 -82.99
N LEU A 16 -21.75 6.91 -81.86
CA LEU A 16 -21.38 7.45 -80.57
C LEU A 16 -20.57 6.40 -79.83
N GLY A 17 -19.41 6.83 -79.38
CA GLY A 17 -18.36 6.05 -78.79
C GLY A 17 -18.86 5.18 -77.59
N ALA A 18 -18.36 3.98 -77.54
CA ALA A 18 -18.49 3.07 -76.43
C ALA A 18 -17.78 3.64 -75.19
N VAL A 19 -18.56 4.09 -74.21
CA VAL A 19 -18.11 4.22 -72.84
C VAL A 19 -18.09 2.81 -72.27
N PRO A 20 -16.98 2.31 -71.71
CA PRO A 20 -17.02 1.02 -71.05
C PRO A 20 -17.90 1.14 -69.78
N GLU A 21 -19.04 0.49 -69.80
CA GLU A 21 -19.82 0.18 -68.59
C GLU A 21 -18.86 -0.59 -67.66
N SER A 22 -18.41 0.12 -66.61
CA SER A 22 -17.79 -0.53 -65.44
C SER A 22 -18.82 -1.49 -64.92
N GLY A 23 -18.62 -2.75 -65.16
CA GLY A 23 -19.47 -3.83 -64.65
C GLY A 23 -19.52 -3.75 -63.13
N VAL A 24 -20.60 -3.19 -62.60
CA VAL A 24 -21.05 -3.46 -61.27
C VAL A 24 -21.50 -4.93 -61.29
N SER A 25 -20.60 -5.86 -60.99
CA SER A 25 -20.96 -7.24 -60.76
C SER A 25 -21.92 -7.26 -59.60
N ASN A 26 -23.18 -7.64 -59.84
CA ASN A 26 -24.11 -7.98 -58.77
C ASN A 26 -23.41 -9.01 -57.87
N PRO A 27 -23.28 -8.74 -56.57
CA PRO A 27 -22.66 -9.68 -55.64
C PRO A 27 -23.40 -11.01 -55.78
N SER A 28 -22.65 -12.08 -56.08
CA SER A 28 -23.25 -13.40 -56.19
C SER A 28 -23.80 -13.80 -54.82
N GLN A 29 -24.84 -14.61 -54.85
CA GLN A 29 -25.45 -15.14 -53.60
C GLN A 29 -24.41 -15.77 -52.66
N VAL A 30 -23.35 -16.33 -53.24
CA VAL A 30 -22.20 -16.91 -52.54
C VAL A 30 -21.36 -15.82 -51.83
N ASP A 31 -21.22 -14.61 -52.36
CA ASP A 31 -20.50 -13.50 -51.75
C ASP A 31 -21.32 -12.88 -50.57
N LEU A 32 -22.64 -12.86 -50.70
CA LEU A 32 -23.55 -12.47 -49.63
C LEU A 32 -23.52 -13.46 -48.46
N ASP A 33 -23.59 -14.77 -48.73
CA ASP A 33 -23.52 -15.80 -47.69
C ASP A 33 -22.17 -15.80 -46.97
N ARG A 34 -21.09 -15.56 -47.71
CA ARG A 34 -19.75 -15.40 -47.13
C ARG A 34 -19.68 -14.17 -46.22
N THR A 35 -20.18 -13.04 -46.64
CA THR A 35 -20.19 -11.80 -45.82
C THR A 35 -21.04 -11.94 -44.57
N VAL A 36 -22.19 -12.61 -44.66
CA VAL A 36 -23.04 -12.91 -43.50
C VAL A 36 -22.34 -13.86 -42.52
N THR A 37 -21.61 -14.85 -43.03
CA THR A 37 -20.84 -15.76 -42.20
C THR A 37 -19.68 -15.03 -41.49
N GLU A 38 -18.94 -14.19 -42.19
CA GLU A 38 -17.88 -13.35 -41.64
C GLU A 38 -18.40 -12.37 -40.56
N LEU A 39 -19.56 -11.74 -40.80
CA LEU A 39 -20.23 -10.87 -39.80
C LEU A 39 -20.66 -11.66 -38.55
N ASN A 40 -21.21 -12.85 -38.72
CA ASN A 40 -21.59 -13.71 -37.57
C ASN A 40 -20.35 -14.16 -36.77
N GLN A 41 -19.26 -14.51 -37.43
CA GLN A 41 -17.98 -14.86 -36.78
C GLN A 41 -17.42 -13.64 -36.02
N LEU A 42 -17.49 -12.45 -36.63
CA LEU A 42 -17.05 -11.22 -35.99
C LEU A 42 -17.90 -10.88 -34.74
N HIS A 43 -19.21 -11.05 -34.81
CA HIS A 43 -20.11 -10.87 -33.67
C HIS A 43 -19.81 -11.83 -32.51
N GLN A 44 -19.60 -13.11 -32.82
CA GLN A 44 -19.18 -14.09 -31.82
C GLN A 44 -17.84 -13.74 -31.20
N TRP A 45 -16.84 -13.42 -32.03
CA TRP A 45 -15.50 -13.00 -31.58
C TRP A 45 -15.55 -11.75 -30.67
N LEU A 46 -16.38 -10.75 -31.01
CA LEU A 46 -16.59 -9.57 -30.20
C LEU A 46 -17.23 -9.90 -28.83
N GLY A 47 -18.20 -10.83 -28.83
CA GLY A 47 -18.81 -11.33 -27.60
C GLY A 47 -17.79 -12.01 -26.68
N ASP A 48 -17.05 -12.98 -27.22
CA ASP A 48 -16.01 -13.73 -26.48
C ASP A 48 -14.91 -12.82 -25.96
N ALA A 49 -14.49 -11.85 -26.76
CA ALA A 49 -13.50 -10.88 -26.35
C ALA A 49 -13.99 -9.92 -25.27
N ALA A 50 -15.32 -9.62 -25.20
CA ALA A 50 -15.89 -8.86 -24.09
C ALA A 50 -15.82 -9.65 -22.78
N VAL A 51 -16.17 -10.94 -22.84
CA VAL A 51 -16.06 -11.85 -21.69
C VAL A 51 -14.60 -11.98 -21.21
N ARG A 52 -13.65 -12.17 -22.15
CA ARG A 52 -12.22 -12.24 -21.80
C ARG A 52 -11.72 -10.98 -21.11
N LEU A 53 -12.13 -9.79 -21.57
CA LEU A 53 -11.79 -8.52 -20.93
C LEU A 53 -12.33 -8.42 -19.51
N GLU A 54 -13.57 -8.84 -19.30
CA GLU A 54 -14.17 -8.83 -17.96
C GLU A 54 -13.45 -9.78 -17.00
N VAL A 55 -13.09 -10.98 -17.49
CA VAL A 55 -12.29 -11.95 -16.71
C VAL A 55 -10.92 -11.37 -16.36
N LEU A 56 -10.21 -10.75 -17.32
CA LEU A 56 -8.90 -10.14 -17.05
C LEU A 56 -8.99 -8.98 -16.07
N GLN A 57 -10.05 -8.17 -16.13
CA GLN A 57 -10.26 -7.09 -15.18
C GLN A 57 -10.57 -7.58 -13.77
N THR A 58 -11.36 -8.66 -13.66
CA THR A 58 -11.61 -9.32 -12.37
C THR A 58 -10.31 -9.87 -11.78
N LYS A 59 -9.46 -10.50 -12.61
CA LYS A 59 -8.13 -10.97 -12.19
C LYS A 59 -7.22 -9.81 -11.77
N LEU A 60 -7.24 -8.70 -12.51
CA LEU A 60 -6.44 -7.52 -12.16
C LEU A 60 -6.89 -6.95 -10.82
N ARG A 61 -8.19 -6.82 -10.60
CA ARG A 61 -8.73 -6.38 -9.31
C ARG A 61 -8.25 -7.28 -8.17
N ALA A 62 -8.40 -8.59 -8.31
CA ALA A 62 -7.98 -9.57 -7.29
C ALA A 62 -6.47 -9.49 -7.01
N ALA A 63 -5.64 -9.30 -8.06
CA ALA A 63 -4.20 -9.12 -7.91
C ALA A 63 -3.86 -7.82 -7.18
N ASP A 64 -4.50 -6.70 -7.53
CA ASP A 64 -4.31 -5.40 -6.86
C ASP A 64 -4.71 -5.48 -5.37
N GLU A 65 -5.85 -6.11 -5.04
CA GLU A 65 -6.30 -6.32 -3.65
C GLU A 65 -5.33 -7.23 -2.87
N SER A 66 -4.85 -8.31 -3.49
CA SER A 66 -3.84 -9.22 -2.89
C SER A 66 -2.53 -8.47 -2.60
N ILE A 67 -2.03 -7.71 -3.57
CA ILE A 67 -0.82 -6.89 -3.42
C ILE A 67 -1.00 -5.87 -2.29
N ALA A 68 -2.13 -5.15 -2.23
CA ALA A 68 -2.41 -4.17 -1.19
C ALA A 68 -2.41 -4.78 0.21
N SER A 69 -3.05 -5.95 0.37
CA SER A 69 -3.05 -6.69 1.63
C SER A 69 -1.64 -7.13 2.05
N LEU A 70 -0.84 -7.64 1.09
CA LEU A 70 0.55 -8.06 1.32
C LEU A 70 1.45 -6.87 1.69
N VAL A 71 1.31 -5.73 1.03
CA VAL A 71 2.05 -4.49 1.34
C VAL A 71 1.78 -4.07 2.77
N THR A 72 0.51 -4.01 3.17
CA THR A 72 0.11 -3.63 4.53
C THR A 72 0.64 -4.61 5.57
N ALA A 73 0.51 -5.91 5.33
CA ALA A 73 1.02 -6.95 6.21
C ALA A 73 2.56 -6.92 6.32
N THR A 74 3.26 -6.69 5.20
CA THR A 74 4.72 -6.57 5.16
C THR A 74 5.19 -5.37 5.98
N LYS A 75 4.54 -4.22 5.84
CA LYS A 75 4.85 -3.02 6.62
C LYS A 75 4.68 -3.27 8.12
N ARG A 76 3.58 -3.92 8.51
CA ARG A 76 3.33 -4.28 9.92
C ARG A 76 4.40 -5.22 10.47
N THR A 77 4.76 -6.27 9.73
CA THR A 77 5.83 -7.21 10.15
C THR A 77 7.18 -6.51 10.27
N SER A 78 7.52 -5.61 9.34
CA SER A 78 8.75 -4.81 9.40
C SER A 78 8.82 -3.90 10.63
N THR A 79 7.71 -3.26 10.99
CA THR A 79 7.61 -2.44 12.21
C THR A 79 7.78 -3.31 13.47
N ASN A 80 7.13 -4.47 13.53
CA ASN A 80 7.26 -5.38 14.66
C ASN A 80 8.70 -5.90 14.81
N LEU A 81 9.37 -6.21 13.69
CA LEU A 81 10.78 -6.65 13.68
C LEU A 81 11.69 -5.56 14.25
N ALA A 82 11.50 -4.29 13.87
CA ALA A 82 12.25 -3.17 14.42
C ALA A 82 12.03 -3.04 15.94
N ASN A 83 10.79 -3.09 16.40
CA ASN A 83 10.47 -3.03 17.84
C ASN A 83 11.09 -4.21 18.62
N THR A 84 11.08 -5.41 18.04
CA THR A 84 11.70 -6.60 18.66
C THR A 84 13.22 -6.43 18.77
N LYS A 85 13.86 -5.87 17.73
CA LYS A 85 15.29 -5.56 17.73
C LYS A 85 15.65 -4.56 18.83
N ASP A 86 14.90 -3.47 18.95
CA ASP A 86 15.11 -2.46 20.00
C ASP A 86 14.96 -3.08 21.41
N ALA A 87 13.97 -3.95 21.58
CA ALA A 87 13.80 -4.69 22.84
C ALA A 87 14.98 -5.62 23.17
N ILE A 88 15.56 -6.27 22.18
CA ILE A 88 16.77 -7.08 22.34
C ILE A 88 17.95 -6.21 22.78
N GLU A 89 18.19 -5.08 22.11
CA GLU A 89 19.29 -4.17 22.49
C GLU A 89 19.15 -3.63 23.92
N ILE A 90 17.93 -3.38 24.39
CA ILE A 90 17.68 -2.97 25.78
C ILE A 90 18.04 -4.10 26.73
N LEU A 91 17.66 -5.35 26.43
CA LEU A 91 17.94 -6.52 27.25
C LEU A 91 19.45 -6.84 27.29
N GLU A 92 20.16 -6.70 26.17
CA GLU A 92 21.63 -6.87 26.09
C GLU A 92 22.36 -5.87 26.99
N ARG A 93 21.95 -4.59 26.93
CA ARG A 93 22.48 -3.56 27.83
C ARG A 93 22.17 -3.85 29.30
N GLN A 94 21.01 -4.43 29.58
CA GLN A 94 20.65 -4.86 30.93
C GLN A 94 21.51 -6.05 31.37
N GLN A 95 21.72 -7.03 30.51
CA GLN A 95 22.59 -8.17 30.77
C GLN A 95 24.01 -7.75 31.13
N THR A 96 24.63 -6.88 30.33
CA THR A 96 25.96 -6.33 30.60
C THR A 96 26.07 -5.67 31.98
N ARG A 97 25.02 -4.89 32.36
CA ARG A 97 24.96 -4.28 33.70
C ARG A 97 24.85 -5.31 34.84
N ILE A 98 24.07 -6.37 34.63
CA ILE A 98 23.89 -7.44 35.61
C ILE A 98 25.20 -8.21 35.75
N GLU A 99 25.89 -8.52 34.66
CA GLU A 99 27.20 -9.19 34.64
C GLU A 99 28.25 -8.40 35.43
N GLY A 100 28.40 -7.12 35.16
CA GLY A 100 29.31 -6.26 35.92
C GLY A 100 28.94 -6.19 37.40
N ARG A 101 27.67 -6.14 37.77
CA ARG A 101 27.24 -6.21 39.18
C ARG A 101 27.60 -7.56 39.82
N ARG A 102 27.34 -8.65 39.10
CA ARG A 102 27.71 -10.01 39.58
C ARG A 102 29.18 -10.13 39.89
N GLU A 103 30.06 -9.62 39.00
CA GLU A 103 31.53 -9.66 39.19
C GLU A 103 31.94 -8.88 40.44
N LEU A 104 31.45 -7.65 40.61
CA LEU A 104 31.73 -6.85 41.80
C LEU A 104 31.21 -7.50 43.08
N GLN A 105 30.06 -8.13 43.05
CA GLN A 105 29.49 -8.83 44.20
C GLN A 105 30.29 -10.12 44.51
N ALA A 106 30.72 -10.87 43.48
CA ALA A 106 31.55 -12.06 43.63
C ALA A 106 32.90 -11.73 44.31
N GLU A 107 33.52 -10.62 43.88
CA GLU A 107 34.77 -10.15 44.49
C GLU A 107 34.58 -9.75 45.94
N LYS A 108 33.53 -9.00 46.28
CA LYS A 108 33.17 -8.68 47.69
C LYS A 108 32.97 -9.93 48.52
N ILE A 109 32.22 -10.91 48.01
CA ILE A 109 32.02 -12.19 48.71
C ILE A 109 33.32 -12.93 48.90
N ALA A 110 34.20 -12.97 47.89
CA ALA A 110 35.52 -13.60 48.00
C ALA A 110 36.39 -12.94 49.08
N VAL A 111 36.35 -11.60 49.22
CA VAL A 111 37.00 -10.88 50.31
C VAL A 111 36.43 -11.32 51.67
N HIS A 112 35.10 -11.29 51.81
CA HIS A 112 34.42 -11.71 53.06
C HIS A 112 34.70 -13.15 53.42
N LEU A 113 34.81 -14.06 52.46
CA LEU A 113 35.15 -15.47 52.71
C LEU A 113 36.59 -15.65 53.13
N ARG A 114 37.54 -14.95 52.49
CA ARG A 114 38.96 -14.96 52.89
C ARG A 114 39.15 -14.45 54.32
N GLN A 115 38.50 -13.32 54.66
CA GLN A 115 38.52 -12.76 56.00
C GLN A 115 37.91 -13.72 57.05
N ALA A 116 36.79 -14.37 56.71
CA ALA A 116 36.15 -15.34 57.57
C ALA A 116 37.05 -16.58 57.79
N HIS A 117 37.72 -17.05 56.76
CA HIS A 117 38.68 -18.16 56.89
C HIS A 117 39.85 -17.82 57.79
N GLN A 118 40.39 -16.59 57.64
CA GLN A 118 41.47 -16.11 58.50
C GLN A 118 41.05 -15.96 59.96
N LEU A 119 39.81 -15.55 60.20
CA LEU A 119 39.26 -15.35 61.56
C LEU A 119 38.70 -16.66 62.16
N SER A 120 38.40 -17.69 61.38
CA SER A 120 37.82 -18.94 61.86
C SER A 120 38.88 -19.97 62.35
N GLY A 121 40.15 -19.68 62.12
CA GLY A 121 41.21 -20.51 62.65
C GLY A 121 41.28 -20.38 64.16
N GLN A 122 41.68 -21.43 64.84
CA GLN A 122 41.95 -21.69 66.27
C GLN A 122 41.85 -20.52 67.30
N ASP A 123 42.00 -19.29 66.84
CA ASP A 123 41.96 -18.07 67.69
C ASP A 123 40.62 -17.78 68.33
N PHE A 124 39.46 -18.04 67.66
CA PHE A 124 38.19 -17.80 68.26
C PHE A 124 37.84 -18.78 69.40
N LEU A 125 38.15 -20.07 69.18
CA LEU A 125 38.01 -21.09 70.22
C LEU A 125 39.05 -20.88 71.36
N LYS A 126 40.24 -20.43 71.01
CA LYS A 126 41.28 -20.11 71.99
C LYS A 126 40.94 -18.88 72.80
N LEU A 127 40.40 -17.84 72.22
CA LEU A 127 39.88 -16.64 72.86
C LEU A 127 38.64 -16.95 73.75
N LEU A 128 37.78 -17.89 73.33
CA LEU A 128 36.66 -18.36 74.11
C LEU A 128 37.08 -19.15 75.35
N LEU A 129 38.13 -19.94 75.20
CA LEU A 129 38.67 -20.80 76.29
C LEU A 129 39.59 -20.07 77.25
N LEU A 130 40.32 -19.03 76.82
CA LEU A 130 41.30 -18.31 77.66
C LEU A 130 40.67 -17.20 78.51
N GLN A 131 39.43 -16.79 78.38
CA GLN A 131 38.63 -15.84 79.19
C GLN A 131 39.42 -14.64 79.79
N GLU A 132 40.49 -14.15 79.12
CA GLU A 132 41.38 -13.16 79.69
C GLU A 132 40.82 -11.73 79.81
N ASN A 133 39.77 -11.39 79.11
CA ASN A 133 39.12 -10.04 79.25
C ASN A 133 37.67 -10.03 78.69
N PRO A 134 36.63 -9.86 79.56
CA PRO A 134 35.22 -9.89 79.21
C PRO A 134 34.82 -8.81 78.17
N ASP A 135 35.37 -7.61 78.27
CA ASP A 135 35.03 -6.48 77.40
C ASP A 135 35.53 -6.69 75.94
N THR A 136 36.65 -7.38 75.80
CA THR A 136 37.22 -7.73 74.50
C THR A 136 36.39 -8.80 73.84
N PHE A 137 35.91 -9.77 74.59
CA PHE A 137 35.05 -10.85 74.13
C PHE A 137 33.69 -10.33 73.60
N ASP A 138 33.06 -9.44 74.35
CA ASP A 138 31.76 -8.84 73.97
C ASP A 138 31.89 -8.02 72.69
N ARG A 139 32.97 -7.26 72.50
CA ARG A 139 33.28 -6.57 71.26
C ARG A 139 33.48 -7.53 70.08
N LEU A 140 34.22 -8.64 70.27
CA LEU A 140 34.49 -9.61 69.24
C LEU A 140 33.20 -10.31 68.76
N ILE A 141 32.32 -10.69 69.68
CA ILE A 141 30.99 -11.25 69.35
C ILE A 141 30.17 -10.28 68.52
N ARG A 142 30.15 -9.00 68.92
CA ARG A 142 29.43 -7.94 68.18
C ARG A 142 30.00 -7.79 66.77
N TYR A 143 31.29 -7.71 66.60
CA TYR A 143 31.92 -7.62 65.30
C TYR A 143 31.64 -8.88 64.44
N HIS A 144 31.73 -10.07 65.01
CA HIS A 144 31.40 -11.31 64.32
C HIS A 144 29.91 -11.31 63.89
N GLY A 145 29.02 -10.79 64.70
CA GLY A 145 27.61 -10.60 64.35
C GLY A 145 27.39 -9.63 63.21
N TYR A 146 28.16 -8.52 63.18
CA TYR A 146 28.12 -7.58 62.05
C TYR A 146 28.63 -8.20 60.75
N PHE A 147 29.78 -8.86 60.79
CA PHE A 147 30.37 -9.55 59.61
C PHE A 147 29.46 -10.68 59.11
N SER A 148 28.84 -11.46 59.99
CA SER A 148 27.91 -12.52 59.62
C SER A 148 26.65 -11.97 58.94
N ARG A 149 26.10 -10.86 59.44
CA ARG A 149 24.97 -10.18 58.77
C ARG A 149 25.35 -9.62 57.41
N ALA A 150 26.45 -8.88 57.33
CA ALA A 150 26.94 -8.31 56.05
C ALA A 150 27.20 -9.40 55.02
N ARG A 151 27.75 -10.56 55.43
CA ARG A 151 27.94 -11.71 54.54
C ARG A 151 26.63 -12.32 54.05
N LYS A 152 25.68 -12.47 54.96
CA LYS A 152 24.34 -12.96 54.60
C LYS A 152 23.65 -12.05 53.61
N GLU A 153 23.71 -10.73 53.84
CA GLU A 153 23.16 -9.73 52.91
C GLU A 153 23.86 -9.78 51.55
N ALA A 154 25.17 -9.82 51.51
CA ALA A 154 25.93 -9.93 50.25
C ALA A 154 25.60 -11.21 49.46
N LEU A 155 25.41 -12.34 50.14
CA LEU A 155 24.99 -13.60 49.51
C LEU A 155 23.53 -13.51 48.99
N GLN A 156 22.62 -12.84 49.72
CA GLN A 156 21.25 -12.63 49.26
C GLN A 156 21.20 -11.74 48.03
N GLU A 157 21.95 -10.62 48.03
CA GLU A 157 22.07 -9.75 46.85
C GLU A 157 22.64 -10.49 45.64
N TYR A 158 23.72 -11.31 45.86
CA TYR A 158 24.30 -12.10 44.79
C TYR A 158 23.29 -13.10 44.18
N ARG A 159 22.55 -13.82 45.03
CA ARG A 159 21.48 -14.72 44.58
C ARG A 159 20.41 -14.00 43.78
N SER A 160 19.98 -12.83 44.24
CA SER A 160 19.01 -11.99 43.50
C SER A 160 19.56 -11.55 42.13
N THR A 161 20.84 -11.23 42.06
CA THR A 161 21.54 -10.89 40.82
C THR A 161 21.60 -12.09 39.87
N LEU A 162 21.89 -13.31 40.35
CA LEU A 162 21.85 -14.53 39.54
C LEU A 162 20.44 -14.82 38.98
N THR A 163 19.40 -14.67 39.80
CA THR A 163 18.00 -14.84 39.34
C THR A 163 17.65 -13.81 38.29
N SER A 164 18.11 -12.57 38.47
CA SER A 164 17.89 -11.49 37.45
C SER A 164 18.63 -11.80 36.14
N MET A 165 19.83 -12.36 36.23
CA MET A 165 20.61 -12.78 35.06
C MET A 165 19.90 -13.90 34.29
N GLU A 166 19.44 -14.94 34.98
CA GLU A 166 18.71 -16.07 34.42
C GLU A 166 17.42 -15.58 33.71
N ASN A 167 16.64 -14.73 34.37
CA ASN A 167 15.45 -14.13 33.79
C ASN A 167 15.75 -13.28 32.54
N THR A 168 16.85 -12.52 32.55
CA THR A 168 17.24 -11.71 31.38
C THR A 168 17.71 -12.58 30.25
N THR A 169 18.47 -13.63 30.52
CA THR A 169 18.93 -14.61 29.52
C THR A 169 17.72 -15.33 28.87
N THR A 170 16.75 -15.75 29.67
CA THR A 170 15.52 -16.38 29.16
C THR A 170 14.72 -15.42 28.26
N LYS A 171 14.60 -14.14 28.67
CA LYS A 171 13.94 -13.12 27.84
C LYS A 171 14.68 -12.86 26.54
N LEU A 172 16.01 -12.80 26.58
CA LEU A 172 16.85 -12.66 25.36
C LEU A 172 16.64 -13.82 24.41
N ALA A 173 16.67 -15.06 24.90
CA ALA A 173 16.44 -16.24 24.07
C ALA A 173 15.04 -16.23 23.43
N THR A 174 14.02 -15.85 24.21
CA THR A 174 12.64 -15.75 23.70
C THR A 174 12.52 -14.68 22.63
N ARG A 175 13.08 -13.48 22.87
CA ARG A 175 13.04 -12.37 21.90
C ARG A 175 13.89 -12.65 20.66
N GLY A 176 15.04 -13.34 20.80
CA GLY A 176 15.84 -13.79 19.68
C GLY A 176 15.07 -14.75 18.76
N ALA A 177 14.42 -15.76 19.35
CA ALA A 177 13.57 -16.67 18.58
C ALA A 177 12.35 -15.98 17.93
N GLU A 178 11.79 -14.97 18.57
CA GLU A 178 10.73 -14.13 17.99
C GLU A 178 11.25 -13.32 16.80
N TYR A 179 12.42 -12.70 16.94
CA TYR A 179 13.09 -11.95 15.87
C TYR A 179 13.32 -12.80 14.63
N GLU A 180 13.92 -13.99 14.80
CA GLU A 180 14.17 -14.93 13.70
C GLU A 180 12.88 -15.33 12.96
N ARG A 181 11.80 -15.59 13.71
CA ARG A 181 10.48 -15.91 13.13
C ARG A 181 9.92 -14.74 12.33
N GLN A 182 10.01 -13.53 12.87
CA GLN A 182 9.53 -12.31 12.19
C GLN A 182 10.36 -12.02 10.94
N GLU A 183 11.67 -12.22 10.98
CA GLU A 183 12.56 -12.05 9.83
C GLU A 183 12.20 -13.03 8.71
N GLU A 184 12.02 -14.31 9.04
CA GLU A 184 11.64 -15.33 8.07
C GLU A 184 10.22 -15.06 7.49
N ASP A 185 9.25 -14.62 8.30
CA ASP A 185 7.92 -14.23 7.84
C ASP A 185 8.01 -13.03 6.89
N LEU A 186 8.80 -12.01 7.24
CA LEU A 186 9.04 -10.85 6.38
C LEU A 186 9.64 -11.26 5.03
N ARG A 187 10.64 -12.13 5.05
CA ARG A 187 11.28 -12.65 3.83
C ARG A 187 10.29 -13.39 2.94
N LYS A 188 9.43 -14.24 3.51
CA LYS A 188 8.38 -14.97 2.77
C LYS A 188 7.37 -14.01 2.16
N ARG A 189 6.94 -12.98 2.91
CA ARG A 189 6.00 -11.96 2.41
C ARG A 189 6.59 -11.13 1.27
N LEU A 190 7.84 -10.72 1.38
CA LEU A 190 8.53 -9.98 0.32
C LEU A 190 8.65 -10.81 -0.96
N LYS A 191 8.98 -12.10 -0.85
CA LYS A 191 9.03 -13.01 -2.01
C LYS A 191 7.66 -13.13 -2.65
N ARG A 192 6.62 -13.40 -1.86
CA ARG A 192 5.25 -13.50 -2.36
C ARG A 192 4.77 -12.20 -3.01
N LEU A 193 5.08 -11.06 -2.43
CA LEU A 193 4.76 -9.77 -3.01
C LEU A 193 5.40 -9.57 -4.39
N GLN A 194 6.64 -10.01 -4.57
CA GLN A 194 7.31 -9.97 -5.86
C GLN A 194 6.64 -10.90 -6.88
N GLU A 195 6.27 -12.11 -6.49
CA GLU A 195 5.57 -13.08 -7.34
C GLU A 195 4.21 -12.53 -7.79
N GLU A 196 3.42 -11.97 -6.88
CA GLU A 196 2.11 -11.35 -7.19
C GLU A 196 2.25 -10.14 -8.14
N ARG A 197 3.30 -9.33 -7.97
CA ARG A 197 3.58 -8.20 -8.88
C ARG A 197 3.94 -8.66 -10.28
N LEU A 198 4.70 -9.74 -10.43
CA LEU A 198 5.00 -10.33 -11.74
C LEU A 198 3.74 -10.90 -12.39
N ALA A 199 2.92 -11.65 -11.64
CA ALA A 199 1.65 -12.17 -12.15
C ALA A 199 0.70 -11.03 -12.57
N ARG A 200 0.63 -9.95 -11.79
CA ARG A 200 -0.11 -8.74 -12.16
C ARG A 200 0.39 -8.12 -13.48
N GLN A 201 1.71 -8.05 -13.68
CA GLN A 201 2.29 -7.50 -14.91
C GLN A 201 1.91 -8.34 -16.15
N GLU A 202 1.85 -9.65 -15.99
CA GLU A 202 1.36 -10.55 -17.05
C GLU A 202 -0.12 -10.29 -17.39
N ILE A 203 -0.98 -10.12 -16.36
CA ILE A 203 -2.39 -9.77 -16.56
C ILE A 203 -2.52 -8.44 -17.33
N ILE A 204 -1.73 -7.43 -16.98
CA ILE A 204 -1.73 -6.13 -17.65
C ILE A 204 -1.30 -6.28 -19.11
N SER A 205 -0.25 -7.05 -19.40
CA SER A 205 0.20 -7.31 -20.75
C SER A 205 -0.89 -7.97 -21.60
N ASN A 206 -1.56 -9.00 -21.05
CA ASN A 206 -2.66 -9.68 -21.73
C ASN A 206 -3.85 -8.74 -21.94
N LEU A 207 -4.17 -7.88 -20.97
CA LEU A 207 -5.22 -6.88 -21.08
C LEU A 207 -4.91 -5.83 -22.17
N ALA A 208 -3.66 -5.37 -22.24
CA ALA A 208 -3.21 -4.42 -23.26
C ALA A 208 -3.32 -5.02 -24.67
N GLN A 209 -2.97 -6.29 -24.84
CA GLN A 209 -3.09 -7.01 -26.11
C GLN A 209 -4.56 -7.12 -26.56
N GLU A 210 -5.45 -7.57 -25.66
CA GLU A 210 -6.90 -7.67 -25.94
C GLU A 210 -7.52 -6.31 -26.31
N ILE A 211 -7.05 -5.22 -25.70
CA ILE A 211 -7.53 -3.86 -26.01
C ILE A 211 -7.03 -3.41 -27.40
N LYS A 212 -5.76 -3.68 -27.72
CA LYS A 212 -5.17 -3.35 -29.02
C LYS A 212 -5.88 -4.04 -30.16
N ASP A 213 -6.19 -5.32 -29.98
CA ASP A 213 -6.87 -6.14 -30.99
C ASP A 213 -8.32 -5.66 -31.24
N LYS A 214 -8.94 -4.99 -30.27
CA LYS A 214 -10.31 -4.45 -30.41
C LYS A 214 -10.40 -3.03 -30.99
N GLY A 215 -9.30 -2.31 -31.17
CA GLY A 215 -9.30 -0.96 -31.75
C GLY A 215 -10.03 0.12 -30.94
N SER A 216 -10.44 -0.16 -29.69
CA SER A 216 -11.38 0.66 -28.93
C SER A 216 -10.87 1.22 -27.60
N ALA A 217 -9.66 1.75 -27.54
CA ALA A 217 -9.22 2.53 -26.38
C ALA A 217 -10.21 3.67 -26.03
N ARG A 218 -10.89 4.21 -27.06
CA ARG A 218 -11.90 5.26 -26.92
C ARG A 218 -13.14 4.82 -26.16
N ASP A 219 -13.70 3.66 -26.50
CA ASP A 219 -14.97 3.21 -25.92
C ASP A 219 -14.79 2.77 -24.47
N LYS A 220 -13.63 2.22 -24.13
CA LYS A 220 -13.30 1.84 -22.76
C LYS A 220 -13.16 3.05 -21.85
N LEU A 221 -12.41 4.07 -22.28
CA LEU A 221 -12.24 5.30 -21.48
C LEU A 221 -13.56 6.07 -21.32
N ALA A 222 -14.42 6.07 -22.33
CA ALA A 222 -15.75 6.66 -22.23
C ALA A 222 -16.64 5.92 -21.21
N LEU A 223 -16.61 4.58 -21.19
CA LEU A 223 -17.35 3.77 -20.23
C LEU A 223 -16.85 3.96 -18.79
N ASP A 224 -15.52 4.04 -18.59
CA ASP A 224 -14.93 4.26 -17.28
C ASP A 224 -15.30 5.66 -16.74
N ARG A 225 -15.34 6.66 -17.62
CA ARG A 225 -15.81 8.02 -17.28
C ARG A 225 -17.27 8.01 -16.80
N VAL A 226 -18.19 7.41 -17.57
CA VAL A 226 -19.62 7.33 -17.20
C VAL A 226 -19.81 6.62 -15.85
N ARG A 227 -19.02 5.59 -15.57
CA ARG A 227 -19.08 4.83 -14.31
C ARG A 227 -18.70 5.68 -13.11
N ILE A 228 -17.63 6.48 -13.23
CA ILE A 228 -17.22 7.44 -12.18
C ILE A 228 -18.25 8.52 -11.97
N GLU A 229 -18.73 9.14 -13.05
CA GLU A 229 -19.76 10.16 -12.95
C GLU A 229 -21.02 9.63 -12.24
N THR A 230 -21.39 8.37 -12.51
CA THR A 230 -22.51 7.70 -11.83
C THR A 230 -22.24 7.48 -10.35
N LEU A 231 -21.02 7.03 -9.99
CA LEU A 231 -20.63 6.83 -8.59
C LEU A 231 -20.61 8.15 -7.84
N LEU A 232 -19.97 9.17 -8.39
CA LEU A 232 -19.88 10.50 -7.78
C LEU A 232 -21.23 11.18 -7.62
N ALA A 233 -22.15 11.00 -8.59
CA ALA A 233 -23.52 11.46 -8.47
C ALA A 233 -24.31 10.75 -7.35
N LYS A 234 -23.98 9.48 -7.05
CA LYS A 234 -24.55 8.77 -5.89
C LYS A 234 -23.97 9.28 -4.58
N LEU A 235 -22.65 9.51 -4.51
CA LEU A 235 -21.98 10.01 -3.32
C LEU A 235 -22.40 11.46 -2.99
N ALA A 236 -22.54 12.33 -3.99
CA ALA A 236 -23.00 13.71 -3.81
C ALA A 236 -24.47 13.83 -3.32
N ARG A 237 -25.26 12.75 -3.42
CA ARG A 237 -26.63 12.70 -2.87
C ARG A 237 -26.71 12.23 -1.41
N GLN A 238 -25.60 11.73 -0.86
CA GLN A 238 -25.51 11.47 0.56
C GLN A 238 -25.25 12.81 1.24
N ASP A 239 -26.28 13.34 1.94
CA ASP A 239 -26.19 14.58 2.72
C ASP A 239 -24.98 14.52 3.68
N SER A 240 -23.88 15.11 3.27
CA SER A 240 -22.77 15.32 4.18
C SER A 240 -23.08 16.52 5.07
N SER A 241 -23.28 16.28 6.36
CA SER A 241 -23.45 17.32 7.38
C SER A 241 -22.16 18.12 7.67
N LEU A 242 -21.18 18.04 6.76
CA LEU A 242 -19.84 18.65 6.89
C LEU A 242 -19.90 20.13 6.50
N ASP A 243 -19.35 20.97 7.36
CA ASP A 243 -19.07 22.37 7.00
C ASP A 243 -17.81 22.45 6.13
N GLY A 244 -17.99 22.46 4.81
CA GLY A 244 -16.90 22.57 3.83
C GLY A 244 -16.27 23.96 3.73
N SER A 245 -16.59 24.88 4.61
CA SER A 245 -16.04 26.25 4.59
C SER A 245 -14.53 26.26 4.80
N LEU A 246 -14.01 25.34 5.63
CA LEU A 246 -12.58 25.20 5.90
C LEU A 246 -11.78 24.78 4.66
N PHE A 247 -12.32 23.84 3.88
CA PHE A 247 -11.66 23.39 2.65
C PHE A 247 -11.69 24.47 1.57
N ALA A 248 -12.82 25.16 1.38
CA ALA A 248 -12.96 26.27 0.44
C ALA A 248 -11.99 27.41 0.75
N ASN A 249 -11.80 27.74 2.02
CA ASN A 249 -10.90 28.80 2.48
C ASN A 249 -9.41 28.45 2.33
N ALA A 250 -9.08 27.15 2.24
CA ALA A 250 -7.72 26.65 2.05
C ALA A 250 -7.29 26.64 0.56
N LYS A 251 -8.09 27.17 -0.36
CA LYS A 251 -7.75 27.24 -1.78
C LYS A 251 -6.43 27.97 -2.01
N GLY A 252 -5.49 27.34 -2.72
CA GLY A 252 -4.12 27.84 -2.97
C GLY A 252 -3.15 27.60 -1.81
N GLN A 253 -3.58 26.96 -0.72
CA GLN A 253 -2.78 26.67 0.47
C GLN A 253 -2.74 25.19 0.85
N LEU A 254 -3.45 24.33 0.10
CA LEU A 254 -3.47 22.89 0.38
C LEU A 254 -2.09 22.28 0.18
N ASP A 255 -1.70 21.39 1.06
CA ASP A 255 -0.46 20.62 0.94
C ASP A 255 -0.53 19.66 -0.26
N TRP A 256 0.64 19.37 -0.81
CA TRP A 256 0.74 18.42 -1.91
C TRP A 256 0.49 16.99 -1.41
N PRO A 257 -0.41 16.22 -2.07
CA PRO A 257 -0.84 14.91 -1.59
C PRO A 257 0.27 13.85 -1.63
N VAL A 258 1.32 14.07 -2.41
CA VAL A 258 2.46 13.16 -2.53
C VAL A 258 3.75 13.91 -2.85
N ARG A 259 4.88 13.39 -2.37
CA ARG A 259 6.21 13.86 -2.78
C ARG A 259 6.57 13.23 -4.13
N GLY A 260 6.34 13.94 -5.22
CA GLY A 260 6.55 13.45 -6.57
C GLY A 260 6.73 14.58 -7.59
N LYS A 261 7.06 14.19 -8.84
CA LYS A 261 7.16 15.13 -9.96
C LYS A 261 5.82 15.14 -10.71
N LEU A 262 5.28 16.32 -10.96
CA LEU A 262 4.08 16.49 -11.78
C LEU A 262 4.39 16.04 -13.21
N MET A 263 3.61 15.08 -13.71
CA MET A 263 3.78 14.49 -15.05
C MET A 263 2.71 14.95 -16.02
N TYR A 264 1.44 14.93 -15.59
CA TYR A 264 0.31 15.38 -16.39
C TYR A 264 -0.52 16.40 -15.62
N ARG A 265 -0.99 17.42 -16.36
CA ARG A 265 -1.78 18.53 -15.82
C ARG A 265 -3.25 18.37 -16.16
N PHE A 266 -4.09 19.05 -15.39
CA PHE A 266 -5.51 19.20 -15.69
C PHE A 266 -5.72 19.81 -17.08
N GLY A 267 -6.61 19.18 -17.88
CA GLY A 267 -6.93 19.61 -19.23
C GLY A 267 -5.96 19.15 -20.32
N GLU A 268 -4.79 18.56 -19.96
CA GLU A 268 -3.87 18.00 -20.95
C GLU A 268 -4.49 16.83 -21.72
N PRO A 269 -4.15 16.66 -23.01
CA PRO A 269 -4.64 15.56 -23.83
C PRO A 269 -4.25 14.19 -23.26
N ARG A 270 -5.23 13.27 -23.21
CA ARG A 270 -5.05 11.86 -22.87
C ARG A 270 -5.52 10.98 -24.02
N ALA A 271 -4.95 9.77 -24.17
CA ALA A 271 -5.35 8.77 -25.16
C ALA A 271 -5.38 9.32 -26.63
N GLY A 272 -4.30 9.95 -27.06
CA GLY A 272 -4.19 10.48 -28.43
C GLY A 272 -5.03 11.73 -28.71
N GLY A 273 -5.31 12.53 -27.67
CA GLY A 273 -6.00 13.83 -27.85
C GLY A 273 -7.53 13.76 -27.85
N ARG A 274 -8.10 12.60 -27.62
CA ARG A 274 -9.57 12.39 -27.63
C ARG A 274 -10.24 12.64 -26.27
N LEU A 275 -9.48 12.62 -25.20
CA LEU A 275 -9.88 12.89 -23.82
C LEU A 275 -8.85 13.82 -23.18
N SER A 276 -9.23 14.47 -22.10
CA SER A 276 -8.35 15.29 -21.27
C SER A 276 -8.23 14.72 -19.87
N TRP A 277 -7.13 15.03 -19.18
CA TRP A 277 -6.97 14.73 -17.77
C TRP A 277 -7.92 15.60 -16.94
N GLU A 278 -8.78 14.97 -16.15
CA GLU A 278 -9.73 15.63 -15.22
C GLU A 278 -9.09 15.94 -13.85
N GLY A 279 -7.88 15.50 -13.64
CA GLY A 279 -7.03 15.75 -12.48
C GLY A 279 -5.59 15.99 -12.90
N ILE A 280 -4.67 15.75 -11.99
CA ILE A 280 -3.23 15.81 -12.21
C ILE A 280 -2.60 14.45 -11.88
N TYR A 281 -1.48 14.15 -12.52
CA TYR A 281 -0.75 12.91 -12.25
C TYR A 281 0.67 13.19 -11.80
N PHE A 282 1.08 12.59 -10.69
CA PHE A 282 2.41 12.64 -10.13
C PHE A 282 3.15 11.32 -10.36
N THR A 283 4.39 11.38 -10.83
CA THR A 283 5.28 10.24 -10.69
C THR A 283 5.90 10.26 -9.30
N ALA A 284 5.79 9.15 -8.58
CA ALA A 284 6.34 8.99 -7.24
C ALA A 284 6.88 7.56 -7.07
N PRO A 285 7.83 7.32 -6.15
CA PRO A 285 8.27 5.97 -5.83
C PRO A 285 7.08 5.10 -5.40
N ASN A 286 7.13 3.80 -5.75
CA ASN A 286 6.12 2.86 -5.30
C ASN A 286 6.09 2.81 -3.76
N GLY A 287 4.90 2.85 -3.18
CA GLY A 287 4.71 2.90 -1.73
C GLY A 287 4.96 4.27 -1.09
N ALA A 288 5.23 5.33 -1.87
CA ALA A 288 5.32 6.69 -1.32
C ALA A 288 4.01 7.06 -0.61
N ALA A 289 4.12 7.68 0.57
CA ALA A 289 2.97 8.08 1.36
C ALA A 289 2.10 9.10 0.61
N VAL A 290 0.80 8.83 0.55
CA VAL A 290 -0.23 9.72 0.01
C VAL A 290 -1.02 10.28 1.17
N THR A 291 -1.07 11.61 1.28
CA THR A 291 -1.72 12.32 2.39
C THR A 291 -3.01 13.02 1.95
N ALA A 292 -3.98 13.06 2.86
CA ALA A 292 -5.19 13.85 2.67
C ALA A 292 -4.83 15.34 2.59
N VAL A 293 -5.32 16.04 1.56
CA VAL A 293 -5.05 17.47 1.36
C VAL A 293 -5.86 18.35 2.30
N GLY A 294 -6.90 17.82 2.92
CA GLY A 294 -7.77 18.52 3.85
C GLY A 294 -8.52 17.55 4.75
N ARG A 295 -9.06 18.05 5.86
CA ARG A 295 -9.94 17.28 6.74
C ARG A 295 -11.21 16.88 5.99
N GLY A 296 -11.68 15.65 6.21
CA GLY A 296 -12.91 15.15 5.61
C GLY A 296 -13.28 13.75 6.03
N GLN A 297 -14.34 13.23 5.44
CA GLN A 297 -14.76 11.85 5.63
C GLN A 297 -14.48 11.05 4.36
N VAL A 298 -13.88 9.87 4.52
CA VAL A 298 -13.67 8.93 3.42
C VAL A 298 -15.04 8.36 3.00
N VAL A 299 -15.48 8.70 1.81
CA VAL A 299 -16.77 8.24 1.27
C VAL A 299 -16.62 7.05 0.33
N PHE A 300 -15.41 6.79 -0.14
CA PHE A 300 -15.07 5.64 -0.96
C PHE A 300 -13.62 5.24 -0.73
N SER A 301 -13.36 3.95 -0.52
CA SER A 301 -12.02 3.40 -0.41
C SER A 301 -12.05 1.94 -0.90
N ASP A 302 -11.90 1.75 -2.21
CA ASP A 302 -11.97 0.44 -2.86
C ASP A 302 -11.34 0.49 -4.26
N TRP A 303 -11.31 -0.65 -4.95
CA TRP A 303 -10.88 -0.73 -6.33
C TRP A 303 -11.96 -0.20 -7.29
N LEU A 304 -11.58 0.69 -8.19
CA LEU A 304 -12.46 1.22 -9.22
C LEU A 304 -11.83 1.06 -10.61
N ARG A 305 -12.59 0.49 -11.54
CA ARG A 305 -12.16 0.31 -12.92
C ARG A 305 -11.71 1.64 -13.55
N GLY A 306 -10.50 1.66 -14.12
CA GLY A 306 -9.89 2.84 -14.74
C GLY A 306 -9.09 3.73 -13.79
N PHE A 307 -9.23 3.52 -12.45
CA PHE A 307 -8.50 4.25 -11.40
C PHE A 307 -7.77 3.32 -10.42
N GLY A 308 -7.95 1.99 -10.55
CA GLY A 308 -7.35 1.02 -9.64
C GLY A 308 -7.85 1.21 -8.21
N LEU A 309 -6.95 1.09 -7.25
CA LEU A 309 -7.23 1.41 -5.85
C LEU A 309 -7.39 2.93 -5.70
N LEU A 310 -8.57 3.35 -5.22
CA LEU A 310 -9.01 4.74 -5.16
C LEU A 310 -9.56 5.06 -3.78
N THR A 311 -9.13 6.18 -3.21
CA THR A 311 -9.77 6.80 -2.05
C THR A 311 -10.45 8.10 -2.48
N ILE A 312 -11.68 8.35 -2.00
CA ILE A 312 -12.41 9.60 -2.19
C ILE A 312 -12.74 10.16 -0.82
N ILE A 313 -12.36 11.41 -0.58
CA ILE A 313 -12.64 12.15 0.66
C ILE A 313 -13.62 13.26 0.37
N ASP A 314 -14.72 13.30 1.12
CA ASP A 314 -15.68 14.39 1.14
C ASP A 314 -15.27 15.40 2.21
N HIS A 315 -15.09 16.65 1.78
CA HIS A 315 -14.70 17.77 2.64
C HIS A 315 -15.89 18.63 3.07
N GLY A 316 -17.11 18.26 2.65
CA GLY A 316 -18.33 19.03 2.84
C GLY A 316 -18.61 20.01 1.70
N ASN A 317 -19.81 20.57 1.68
CA ASN A 317 -20.29 21.52 0.65
C ASN A 317 -20.04 21.01 -0.79
N ASN A 318 -20.27 19.72 -1.06
CA ASN A 318 -20.03 19.07 -2.37
C ASN A 318 -18.57 19.18 -2.89
N GLN A 319 -17.60 19.28 -1.98
CA GLN A 319 -16.17 19.36 -2.31
C GLN A 319 -15.50 18.03 -1.99
N MET A 320 -14.88 17.41 -2.98
CA MET A 320 -14.26 16.10 -2.85
C MET A 320 -12.84 16.11 -3.40
N SER A 321 -11.96 15.29 -2.80
CA SER A 321 -10.65 14.95 -3.35
C SER A 321 -10.53 13.44 -3.62
N LEU A 322 -9.92 13.09 -4.74
CA LEU A 322 -9.75 11.73 -5.24
C LEU A 322 -8.27 11.39 -5.35
N TYR A 323 -7.90 10.19 -4.87
CA TYR A 323 -6.54 9.66 -4.84
C TYR A 323 -6.53 8.30 -5.51
N GLY A 324 -6.11 8.22 -6.77
CA GLY A 324 -6.18 7.00 -7.58
C GLY A 324 -4.83 6.40 -7.94
N PHE A 325 -4.85 5.17 -8.48
CA PHE A 325 -3.71 4.32 -8.83
C PHE A 325 -2.83 3.93 -7.66
N CYS A 326 -3.42 3.91 -6.46
CA CYS A 326 -2.72 3.59 -5.23
C CYS A 326 -2.21 2.14 -5.21
N ASP A 327 -1.11 1.87 -4.50
CA ASP A 327 -0.58 0.52 -4.25
C ASP A 327 -1.32 -0.14 -3.06
N SER A 328 -1.72 0.66 -2.06
CA SER A 328 -2.56 0.23 -0.94
C SER A 328 -3.43 1.38 -0.44
N LEU A 329 -4.59 1.04 0.12
CA LEU A 329 -5.49 1.96 0.81
C LEU A 329 -5.31 1.77 2.32
N LEU A 330 -5.12 2.86 3.06
CA LEU A 330 -4.84 2.84 4.50
C LEU A 330 -6.01 3.37 5.34
N SER A 331 -7.00 3.97 4.69
CA SER A 331 -8.27 4.41 5.27
C SER A 331 -9.43 3.61 4.69
N GLN A 332 -10.53 3.50 5.43
CA GLN A 332 -11.76 2.81 5.02
C GLN A 332 -12.90 3.80 4.82
N SER A 333 -13.90 3.39 4.03
CA SER A 333 -15.12 4.19 3.88
C SER A 333 -15.80 4.39 5.25
N GLY A 334 -16.10 5.63 5.57
CA GLY A 334 -16.64 6.06 6.86
C GLY A 334 -15.60 6.68 7.80
N ASP A 335 -14.30 6.46 7.58
CA ASP A 335 -13.23 7.03 8.41
C ASP A 335 -13.17 8.55 8.28
N TRP A 336 -12.86 9.22 9.40
CA TRP A 336 -12.52 10.62 9.42
C TRP A 336 -11.02 10.79 9.31
N VAL A 337 -10.57 11.71 8.47
CA VAL A 337 -9.15 11.99 8.24
C VAL A 337 -8.86 13.48 8.41
N GLU A 338 -7.71 13.77 8.97
CA GLU A 338 -7.21 15.13 9.11
C GLU A 338 -6.28 15.51 7.92
N SER A 339 -6.08 16.82 7.72
CA SER A 339 -5.11 17.29 6.72
C SER A 339 -3.70 16.76 7.03
N GLY A 340 -3.00 16.21 6.03
CA GLY A 340 -1.69 15.60 6.19
C GLY A 340 -1.70 14.15 6.66
N GLU A 341 -2.84 13.57 7.02
CA GLU A 341 -2.97 12.17 7.40
C GLU A 341 -2.72 11.24 6.20
N ILE A 342 -2.00 10.12 6.42
CA ILE A 342 -1.68 9.17 5.35
C ILE A 342 -2.90 8.29 5.08
N VAL A 343 -3.48 8.43 3.90
CA VAL A 343 -4.69 7.70 3.49
C VAL A 343 -4.42 6.56 2.51
N ALA A 344 -3.30 6.60 1.80
CA ALA A 344 -2.93 5.59 0.81
C ALA A 344 -1.42 5.58 0.56
N SER A 345 -0.95 4.67 -0.29
CA SER A 345 0.39 4.69 -0.86
C SER A 345 0.35 4.78 -2.39
N ALA A 346 1.25 5.55 -2.97
CA ALA A 346 1.36 5.71 -4.42
C ALA A 346 1.76 4.40 -5.10
N GLY A 347 1.17 4.11 -6.27
CA GLY A 347 1.37 2.82 -6.92
C GLY A 347 1.10 2.79 -8.42
N GLN A 348 0.68 1.62 -8.91
CA GLN A 348 0.40 1.32 -10.31
C GLN A 348 -0.90 0.52 -10.51
N SER A 349 -1.83 0.51 -9.54
CA SER A 349 -3.06 -0.28 -9.67
C SER A 349 -3.91 0.15 -10.87
N GLY A 350 -4.89 -0.66 -11.26
CA GLY A 350 -5.79 -0.35 -12.36
C GLY A 350 -5.18 -0.38 -13.77
N GLY A 351 -3.96 -0.96 -13.94
CA GLY A 351 -3.32 -1.13 -15.25
C GLY A 351 -2.54 0.09 -15.73
N GLN A 352 -2.05 0.93 -14.82
CA GLN A 352 -1.15 2.04 -15.15
C GLN A 352 0.27 1.55 -15.45
N ASP A 353 0.93 2.17 -16.46
CA ASP A 353 2.32 1.88 -16.83
C ASP A 353 3.33 2.63 -15.95
N LEU A 354 2.93 3.75 -15.37
CA LEU A 354 3.78 4.60 -14.54
C LEU A 354 3.39 4.48 -13.07
N THR A 355 4.40 4.43 -12.20
CA THR A 355 4.20 4.47 -10.74
C THR A 355 3.96 5.90 -10.28
N GLY A 356 2.90 6.11 -9.50
CA GLY A 356 2.59 7.45 -9.05
C GLY A 356 1.22 7.57 -8.38
N LEU A 357 0.67 8.78 -8.46
CA LEU A 357 -0.64 9.14 -7.90
C LEU A 357 -1.43 9.95 -8.91
N TYR A 358 -2.67 9.55 -9.16
CA TYR A 358 -3.68 10.41 -9.76
C TYR A 358 -4.37 11.21 -8.65
N PHE A 359 -4.46 12.51 -8.82
CA PHE A 359 -5.10 13.40 -7.86
C PHE A 359 -6.09 14.33 -8.58
N GLU A 360 -7.31 14.40 -8.05
CA GLU A 360 -8.38 15.20 -8.61
C GLU A 360 -9.15 15.91 -7.49
N ILE A 361 -9.63 17.12 -7.76
CA ILE A 361 -10.57 17.86 -6.90
C ILE A 361 -11.85 18.09 -7.67
N ARG A 362 -12.99 17.80 -7.04
CA ARG A 362 -14.31 18.06 -7.57
C ARG A 362 -15.08 19.03 -6.70
N ILE A 363 -15.77 19.96 -7.36
CA ILE A 363 -16.68 20.91 -6.74
C ILE A 363 -18.05 20.75 -7.42
N ASP A 364 -19.09 20.53 -6.64
CA ASP A 364 -20.45 20.27 -7.16
C ASP A 364 -20.49 19.15 -8.22
N GLY A 365 -19.66 18.11 -8.00
CA GLY A 365 -19.53 16.97 -8.91
C GLY A 365 -18.71 17.25 -10.18
N GLN A 366 -18.21 18.46 -10.39
CA GLN A 366 -17.42 18.85 -11.57
C GLN A 366 -15.92 18.84 -11.24
N PRO A 367 -15.07 18.24 -12.09
CA PRO A 367 -13.63 18.27 -11.92
C PRO A 367 -13.10 19.70 -12.08
N THR A 368 -12.21 20.10 -11.18
CA THR A 368 -11.56 21.41 -11.18
C THR A 368 -10.05 21.24 -11.21
N ASN A 369 -9.33 22.27 -11.70
CA ASN A 369 -7.87 22.23 -11.75
C ASN A 369 -7.25 22.16 -10.34
N PRO A 370 -6.67 21.01 -9.91
CA PRO A 370 -6.12 20.86 -8.56
C PRO A 370 -4.97 21.80 -8.26
N LEU A 371 -4.20 22.23 -9.28
CA LEU A 371 -3.08 23.17 -9.10
C LEU A 371 -3.52 24.55 -8.59
N ALA A 372 -4.79 24.92 -8.79
CA ALA A 372 -5.34 26.17 -8.24
C ALA A 372 -5.63 26.06 -6.73
N TRP A 373 -5.59 24.86 -6.15
CA TRP A 373 -5.88 24.57 -4.75
C TRP A 373 -4.63 24.31 -3.94
N LEU A 374 -3.58 23.74 -4.58
CA LEU A 374 -2.33 23.39 -3.93
C LEU A 374 -1.45 24.63 -3.70
N ALA A 375 -0.70 24.61 -2.62
CA ALA A 375 0.28 25.65 -2.31
C ALA A 375 1.36 25.76 -3.40
N THR A 376 1.81 26.96 -3.67
CA THR A 376 2.90 27.21 -4.63
C THR A 376 4.18 26.56 -4.13
N ARG A 377 4.84 25.77 -4.99
CA ARG A 377 6.16 25.17 -4.73
C ARG A 377 7.26 26.08 -5.17
#